data_05303b7de76d5f4658c69bc53c2ea3d9
#
_entry.id   05303b7de76d5f4658c69bc53c2ea3d9
#
_cell.length_a   1.000
_cell.length_b   1.000
_cell.length_c   1.000
_cell.angle_alpha   90.00
_cell.angle_beta   90.00
_cell.angle_gamma   90.00
#
_symmetry.space_group_name_H-M   'P 1'
#
loop_
_entity.id
_entity.type
_entity.pdbx_description
1 polymer ?
#
loop_
_entity_poly.entity_id
_entity_poly.type
_entity_poly.pdbx_seq_one_letter_code
_entity_poly.pdbx_strand_id
1 'polypeptide(L)'
;MPIYRCNQCSFVSEDATSPIGSKVACGRCAAACTVYGTVFYVEKLVERYFSARRELAALQQADAEAETAAPAPGHAAPGTVSSQGNSNGNGNSKGNAHVSLGDADPHNTALMATAEQHAPLQAWFAARQIDTRLDPAQVDTSGFFDDAAHLLGQGYALYAELIERVRFAYRKSHSGVNLELANLSQKDAQAINTLCRQLYSHTFFARYQYQKPEKIVRLTLQTAPNIRQFFDGGWLEWYVFMELVKHHQQRGEAFSCARSAKVVFANEDLHELDVVSLPQGQAPICIECKSGEFRRDIDKYLRLRKRLGLERSRFIVCAADLSDEQAAGLSAMYELTFVNLQSLNAHLQTLA
;
A
#
# COMPACT_ATOMS: atom_id res chain seq x y z
N MET A 1 -19.64 -12.52 15.86
CA MET A 1 -20.54 -11.94 16.88
C MET A 1 -20.26 -10.46 16.97
N PRO A 2 -21.26 -9.58 17.11
CA PRO A 2 -21.04 -8.14 17.23
C PRO A 2 -20.22 -7.80 18.47
N ILE A 3 -19.33 -6.80 18.33
CA ILE A 3 -18.50 -6.30 19.42
C ILE A 3 -18.51 -4.78 19.46
N TYR A 4 -18.14 -4.22 20.61
CA TYR A 4 -17.80 -2.81 20.70
C TYR A 4 -16.45 -2.60 21.40
N ARG A 5 -15.77 -1.54 21.01
CA ARG A 5 -14.60 -1.00 21.72
C ARG A 5 -14.92 0.39 22.23
N CYS A 6 -14.63 0.61 23.48
CA CYS A 6 -14.78 1.94 24.10
C CYS A 6 -13.59 2.84 23.77
N ASN A 7 -13.84 3.97 23.13
CA ASN A 7 -12.79 4.95 22.82
C ASN A 7 -12.26 5.68 24.05
N GLN A 8 -13.01 5.67 25.17
CA GLN A 8 -12.63 6.35 26.40
C GLN A 8 -11.72 5.50 27.31
N CYS A 9 -12.01 4.20 27.44
CA CYS A 9 -11.26 3.31 28.34
C CYS A 9 -10.63 2.10 27.67
N SER A 10 -10.71 2.02 26.35
CA SER A 10 -10.20 0.93 25.49
C SER A 10 -10.79 -0.45 25.82
N PHE A 11 -11.87 -0.52 26.62
CA PHE A 11 -12.54 -1.77 26.92
C PHE A 11 -13.22 -2.33 25.68
N VAL A 12 -13.01 -3.62 25.43
CA VAL A 12 -13.60 -4.36 24.31
C VAL A 12 -14.52 -5.44 24.87
N SER A 13 -15.73 -5.56 24.35
CA SER A 13 -16.69 -6.58 24.77
C SER A 13 -17.57 -7.04 23.61
N GLU A 14 -18.06 -8.27 23.72
CA GLU A 14 -19.09 -8.80 22.84
C GLU A 14 -20.46 -8.24 23.20
N ASP A 15 -21.30 -8.03 22.18
CA ASP A 15 -22.70 -7.73 22.34
C ASP A 15 -23.51 -8.57 21.34
N ALA A 16 -24.04 -9.70 21.84
CA ALA A 16 -24.75 -10.64 21.01
C ALA A 16 -26.15 -10.15 20.59
N THR A 17 -26.68 -9.11 21.23
CA THR A 17 -28.08 -8.67 21.13
C THR A 17 -28.24 -7.40 20.28
N SER A 18 -27.25 -6.56 20.23
CA SER A 18 -27.37 -5.28 19.55
C SER A 18 -26.99 -5.36 18.05
N PRO A 19 -27.74 -4.70 17.16
CA PRO A 19 -27.42 -4.66 15.75
C PRO A 19 -26.07 -3.96 15.48
N ILE A 20 -25.35 -4.39 14.45
CA ILE A 20 -24.14 -3.70 13.98
C ILE A 20 -24.48 -2.27 13.60
N GLY A 21 -23.65 -1.30 14.05
CA GLY A 21 -23.87 0.13 13.86
C GLY A 21 -24.68 0.80 14.99
N SER A 22 -25.32 0.05 15.87
CA SER A 22 -26.03 0.62 17.04
C SER A 22 -25.05 1.15 18.09
N LYS A 23 -25.55 2.02 18.97
CA LYS A 23 -24.79 2.53 20.12
C LYS A 23 -25.20 1.80 21.40
N VAL A 24 -24.19 1.34 22.14
CA VAL A 24 -24.34 0.69 23.45
C VAL A 24 -23.51 1.39 24.50
N ALA A 25 -23.87 1.27 25.76
CA ALA A 25 -23.07 1.78 26.86
C ALA A 25 -21.90 0.84 27.13
N CYS A 26 -20.70 1.39 27.30
CA CYS A 26 -19.52 0.62 27.72
C CYS A 26 -19.76 -0.04 29.07
N GLY A 27 -19.58 -1.35 29.16
CA GLY A 27 -19.73 -2.09 30.43
C GLY A 27 -18.74 -1.70 31.53
N ARG A 28 -17.68 -0.94 31.16
CA ARG A 28 -16.64 -0.51 32.13
C ARG A 28 -16.78 0.94 32.57
N CYS A 29 -17.14 1.86 31.68
CA CYS A 29 -17.15 3.31 31.96
C CYS A 29 -18.44 4.01 31.51
N ALA A 30 -19.43 3.25 31.06
CA ALA A 30 -20.74 3.73 30.57
C ALA A 30 -20.68 4.70 29.35
N ALA A 31 -19.52 4.95 28.76
CA ALA A 31 -19.43 5.78 27.55
C ALA A 31 -20.14 5.11 26.37
N ALA A 32 -20.72 5.91 25.48
CA ALA A 32 -21.37 5.40 24.29
C ALA A 32 -20.36 4.78 23.31
N CYS A 33 -20.58 3.53 22.92
CA CYS A 33 -19.75 2.77 22.00
C CYS A 33 -20.56 2.35 20.79
N THR A 34 -19.93 2.28 19.62
CA THR A 34 -20.56 1.72 18.42
C THR A 34 -20.26 0.23 18.32
N VAL A 35 -21.29 -0.55 18.00
CA VAL A 35 -21.19 -2.02 17.82
C VAL A 35 -20.67 -2.31 16.41
N TYR A 36 -19.62 -3.13 16.33
CA TYR A 36 -19.00 -3.57 15.08
C TYR A 36 -19.15 -5.08 14.87
N GLY A 37 -19.05 -5.53 13.62
CA GLY A 37 -19.06 -6.95 13.31
C GLY A 37 -17.70 -7.60 13.52
N THR A 38 -17.63 -8.59 14.37
CA THR A 38 -16.58 -9.58 14.64
C THR A 38 -15.52 -9.27 15.70
N VAL A 39 -15.54 -10.07 16.77
CA VAL A 39 -14.50 -10.18 17.81
C VAL A 39 -13.14 -10.50 17.18
N PHE A 40 -13.13 -11.37 16.19
CA PHE A 40 -11.94 -11.83 15.49
C PHE A 40 -11.11 -10.69 14.88
N TYR A 41 -11.75 -9.65 14.33
CA TYR A 41 -11.05 -8.49 13.76
C TYR A 41 -10.29 -7.69 14.82
N VAL A 42 -10.92 -7.47 15.99
CA VAL A 42 -10.28 -6.72 17.08
C VAL A 42 -9.18 -7.52 17.75
N GLU A 43 -9.37 -8.82 17.93
CA GLU A 43 -8.32 -9.70 18.46
C GLU A 43 -7.07 -9.66 17.56
N LYS A 44 -7.24 -9.71 16.25
CA LYS A 44 -6.13 -9.64 15.30
C LYS A 44 -5.46 -8.27 15.26
N LEU A 45 -6.20 -7.17 15.36
CA LEU A 45 -5.63 -5.84 15.52
C LEU A 45 -4.80 -5.73 16.79
N VAL A 46 -5.30 -6.25 17.89
CA VAL A 46 -4.60 -6.25 19.18
C VAL A 46 -3.35 -7.13 19.14
N GLU A 47 -3.44 -8.33 18.58
CA GLU A 47 -2.28 -9.21 18.39
C GLU A 47 -1.21 -8.53 17.54
N ARG A 48 -1.59 -7.92 16.41
CA ARG A 48 -0.67 -7.20 15.52
C ARG A 48 -0.02 -6.00 16.21
N TYR A 49 -0.80 -5.20 16.94
CA TYR A 49 -0.27 -4.10 17.72
C TYR A 49 0.79 -4.55 18.75
N PHE A 50 0.51 -5.63 19.48
CA PHE A 50 1.48 -6.16 20.45
C PHE A 50 2.68 -6.84 19.79
N SER A 51 2.52 -7.43 18.60
CA SER A 51 3.64 -7.97 17.83
C SER A 51 4.56 -6.84 17.37
N ALA A 52 4.01 -5.82 16.72
CA ALA A 52 4.76 -4.66 16.27
C ALA A 52 5.48 -3.94 17.42
N ARG A 53 4.83 -3.79 18.58
CA ARG A 53 5.49 -3.22 19.77
C ARG A 53 6.65 -4.07 20.28
N ARG A 54 6.54 -5.41 20.23
CA ARG A 54 7.64 -6.30 20.64
C ARG A 54 8.80 -6.23 19.66
N GLU A 55 8.52 -6.18 18.35
CA GLU A 55 9.54 -6.01 17.32
C GLU A 55 10.26 -4.68 17.45
N LEU A 56 9.52 -3.58 17.68
CA LEU A 56 10.09 -2.26 17.92
C LEU A 56 10.99 -2.24 19.17
N ALA A 57 10.55 -2.86 20.27
CA ALA A 57 11.35 -2.96 21.48
C ALA A 57 12.60 -3.81 21.28
N ALA A 58 12.54 -4.88 20.49
CA ALA A 58 13.69 -5.71 20.15
C ALA A 58 14.72 -4.95 19.29
N LEU A 59 14.26 -4.15 18.33
CA LEU A 59 15.12 -3.29 17.51
C LEU A 59 15.79 -2.22 18.36
N GLN A 60 15.06 -1.54 19.24
CA GLN A 60 15.62 -0.55 20.16
C GLN A 60 16.66 -1.14 21.12
N GLN A 61 16.48 -2.39 21.57
CA GLN A 61 17.47 -3.09 22.38
C GLN A 61 18.71 -3.45 21.58
N ALA A 62 18.54 -3.92 20.32
CA ALA A 62 19.66 -4.23 19.45
C ALA A 62 20.51 -2.99 19.11
N ASP A 63 19.86 -1.83 18.88
CA ASP A 63 20.54 -0.57 18.65
C ASP A 63 21.30 -0.10 19.90
N ALA A 64 20.72 -0.22 21.09
CA ALA A 64 21.39 0.13 22.35
C ALA A 64 22.60 -0.79 22.65
N GLU A 65 22.51 -2.09 22.30
CA GLU A 65 23.62 -3.03 22.44
C GLU A 65 24.73 -2.76 21.41
N ALA A 66 24.39 -2.31 20.19
CA ALA A 66 25.35 -1.90 19.17
C ALA A 66 26.12 -0.62 19.55
N GLU A 67 25.46 0.36 20.18
CA GLU A 67 26.10 1.56 20.70
C GLU A 67 27.06 1.28 21.85
N THR A 68 26.76 0.29 22.69
CA THR A 68 27.64 -0.10 23.81
C THR A 68 28.84 -0.97 23.38
N ALA A 69 28.78 -1.57 22.19
CA ALA A 69 29.84 -2.42 21.63
C ALA A 69 30.89 -1.67 20.79
N ALA A 70 30.76 -0.36 20.58
CA ALA A 70 31.73 0.43 19.84
C ALA A 70 33.02 0.63 20.67
N PRO A 71 34.24 0.34 20.13
CA PRO A 71 35.48 0.51 20.86
C PRO A 71 35.77 2.00 21.09
N ALA A 72 36.13 2.33 22.33
CA ALA A 72 36.50 3.69 22.72
C ALA A 72 37.65 4.25 21.88
N PRO A 73 37.59 5.48 21.37
CA PRO A 73 38.72 6.10 20.70
C PRO A 73 39.81 6.50 21.70
N GLY A 74 41.05 6.08 21.39
CA GLY A 74 42.25 6.34 22.19
C GLY A 74 42.51 7.80 22.39
N HIS A 75 43.05 8.12 23.57
CA HIS A 75 43.46 9.44 24.03
C HIS A 75 44.44 10.17 23.12
N ALA A 76 44.09 11.40 22.79
CA ALA A 76 45.07 12.49 22.60
C ALA A 76 44.48 13.80 23.13
N ALA A 77 45.13 14.39 24.09
CA ALA A 77 44.81 15.67 24.70
C ALA A 77 45.78 16.76 24.12
N PRO A 78 45.68 18.06 24.56
CA PRO A 78 44.54 18.97 24.57
C PRO A 78 44.82 20.28 23.80
N GLY A 79 43.79 20.97 23.40
CA GLY A 79 43.93 22.36 22.92
C GLY A 79 42.66 23.15 23.24
N THR A 80 42.77 24.00 24.22
CA THR A 80 41.83 25.06 24.62
C THR A 80 41.55 26.03 23.49
N VAL A 81 40.26 26.41 23.25
CA VAL A 81 39.83 27.84 23.20
C VAL A 81 38.30 27.92 23.32
N SER A 82 37.86 28.74 24.21
CA SER A 82 36.51 29.21 24.53
C SER A 82 35.90 30.07 23.41
N SER A 83 34.58 29.98 23.20
CA SER A 83 33.73 31.20 23.27
C SER A 83 32.24 30.85 23.17
N GLN A 84 31.52 31.50 24.05
CA GLN A 84 30.05 31.56 24.17
C GLN A 84 29.43 32.25 22.96
N GLY A 85 28.20 31.85 22.63
CA GLY A 85 27.34 32.53 21.67
C GLY A 85 25.91 32.02 21.75
N ASN A 86 25.16 32.61 22.68
CA ASN A 86 23.72 32.47 22.82
C ASN A 86 23.04 33.35 21.78
N SER A 87 22.14 32.84 20.96
CA SER A 87 21.13 33.70 20.31
C SER A 87 19.88 32.90 19.95
N ASN A 88 18.83 33.18 20.67
CA ASN A 88 17.43 33.00 20.32
C ASN A 88 17.15 33.66 18.95
N GLY A 89 16.60 32.91 18.01
CA GLY A 89 16.12 33.41 16.75
C GLY A 89 14.78 32.76 16.42
N ASN A 90 13.69 33.39 16.82
CA ASN A 90 12.34 33.09 16.41
C ASN A 90 12.21 33.54 14.94
N GLY A 91 12.25 32.59 14.01
CA GLY A 91 12.12 32.82 12.57
C GLY A 91 10.95 32.05 12.04
N ASN A 92 9.79 32.71 11.91
CA ASN A 92 8.60 32.23 11.27
C ASN A 92 8.85 32.16 9.75
N SER A 93 9.36 31.04 9.26
CA SER A 93 9.43 30.77 7.81
C SER A 93 8.31 29.80 7.46
N LYS A 94 7.28 30.32 6.76
CA LYS A 94 6.34 29.53 5.96
C LYS A 94 7.12 28.87 4.82
N GLY A 95 7.85 27.81 5.11
CA GLY A 95 8.45 26.91 4.14
C GLY A 95 7.52 25.72 3.98
N ASN A 96 7.21 25.32 2.75
CA ASN A 96 6.53 24.07 2.43
C ASN A 96 7.19 22.94 3.21
N ALA A 97 6.52 22.47 4.25
CA ALA A 97 6.98 21.36 5.06
C ALA A 97 6.78 20.06 4.24
N HIS A 98 7.79 19.69 3.47
CA HIS A 98 7.90 18.32 2.99
C HIS A 98 8.05 17.42 4.24
N VAL A 99 7.08 16.54 4.44
CA VAL A 99 7.21 15.51 5.49
C VAL A 99 8.39 14.64 5.09
N SER A 100 9.44 14.61 5.90
CA SER A 100 10.53 13.65 5.73
C SER A 100 9.97 12.27 6.05
N LEU A 101 9.82 11.43 5.01
CA LEU A 101 9.25 10.09 5.11
C LEU A 101 10.32 9.01 5.35
N GLY A 102 11.51 9.40 5.79
CA GLY A 102 12.63 8.48 6.04
C GLY A 102 12.29 7.32 6.99
N ASP A 103 11.35 7.55 7.93
CA ASP A 103 10.95 6.57 8.94
C ASP A 103 9.55 5.99 8.68
N ALA A 104 8.90 6.30 7.56
CA ALA A 104 7.59 5.76 7.25
C ALA A 104 7.70 4.27 6.86
N ASP A 105 6.92 3.42 7.52
CA ASP A 105 6.79 2.01 7.14
C ASP A 105 6.19 1.91 5.72
N PRO A 106 6.93 1.41 4.70
CA PRO A 106 6.42 1.29 3.34
C PRO A 106 5.24 0.31 3.25
N HIS A 107 5.02 -0.53 4.28
CA HIS A 107 3.86 -1.39 4.42
C HIS A 107 2.69 -0.74 5.17
N ASN A 108 2.79 0.55 5.49
CA ASN A 108 1.71 1.32 6.08
C ASN A 108 1.57 2.66 5.34
N THR A 109 0.80 2.65 4.26
CA THR A 109 0.62 3.81 3.39
C THR A 109 -0.29 4.90 3.97
N ALA A 110 -0.76 4.75 5.22
CA ALA A 110 -1.63 5.72 5.88
C ALA A 110 -1.02 7.13 5.95
N LEU A 111 0.31 7.23 6.07
CA LEU A 111 1.02 8.52 6.11
C LEU A 111 0.96 9.28 4.78
N MET A 112 0.60 8.60 3.67
CA MET A 112 0.45 9.19 2.35
C MET A 112 -0.92 9.86 2.14
N ALA A 113 -1.81 9.80 3.13
CA ALA A 113 -3.20 10.30 3.05
C ALA A 113 -3.40 11.67 3.71
N THR A 114 -2.37 12.50 3.80
CA THR A 114 -2.49 13.83 4.41
C THR A 114 -2.55 14.94 3.36
N ALA A 115 -3.21 16.04 3.70
CA ALA A 115 -3.29 17.20 2.81
C ALA A 115 -1.89 17.78 2.53
N GLU A 116 -1.00 17.78 3.51
CA GLU A 116 0.38 18.24 3.39
C GLU A 116 1.16 17.40 2.40
N GLN A 117 0.98 16.08 2.46
CA GLN A 117 1.64 15.12 1.56
C GLN A 117 1.13 15.26 0.12
N HIS A 118 -0.14 15.57 -0.10
CA HIS A 118 -0.74 15.75 -1.41
C HIS A 118 -0.52 17.16 -2.00
N ALA A 119 -0.25 18.17 -1.18
CA ALA A 119 -0.17 19.57 -1.62
C ALA A 119 0.83 19.82 -2.75
N PRO A 120 2.07 19.27 -2.76
CA PRO A 120 3.02 19.46 -3.86
C PRO A 120 2.50 18.90 -5.18
N LEU A 121 1.86 17.72 -5.15
CA LEU A 121 1.28 17.08 -6.32
C LEU A 121 0.13 17.91 -6.88
N GLN A 122 -0.78 18.38 -6.02
CA GLN A 122 -1.88 19.27 -6.40
C GLN A 122 -1.37 20.57 -7.01
N ALA A 123 -0.34 21.18 -6.42
CA ALA A 123 0.27 22.40 -6.93
C ALA A 123 0.89 22.20 -8.33
N TRP A 124 1.55 21.06 -8.56
CA TRP A 124 2.13 20.73 -9.86
C TRP A 124 1.07 20.65 -10.97
N PHE A 125 -0.07 20.00 -10.70
CA PHE A 125 -1.19 19.89 -11.63
C PHE A 125 -1.88 21.24 -11.84
N ALA A 126 -2.15 21.97 -10.75
CA ALA A 126 -2.80 23.30 -10.80
C ALA A 126 -2.01 24.31 -11.65
N ALA A 127 -0.66 24.29 -11.56
CA ALA A 127 0.19 25.12 -12.39
C ALA A 127 0.07 24.83 -13.91
N ARG A 128 -0.55 23.70 -14.28
CA ARG A 128 -0.85 23.27 -15.65
C ARG A 128 -2.32 23.37 -16.03
N GLN A 129 -3.12 24.04 -15.19
CA GLN A 129 -4.57 24.15 -15.34
C GLN A 129 -5.29 22.79 -15.36
N ILE A 130 -4.76 21.84 -14.58
CA ILE A 130 -5.36 20.53 -14.37
C ILE A 130 -5.88 20.48 -12.94
N ASP A 131 -7.18 20.31 -12.78
CA ASP A 131 -7.79 20.09 -11.46
C ASP A 131 -7.50 18.66 -10.99
N THR A 132 -7.27 18.50 -9.69
CA THR A 132 -6.98 17.18 -9.11
C THR A 132 -7.88 16.89 -7.93
N ARG A 133 -8.40 15.68 -7.90
CA ARG A 133 -9.18 15.15 -6.77
C ARG A 133 -8.45 13.93 -6.23
N LEU A 134 -7.85 14.13 -5.06
CA LEU A 134 -7.15 13.09 -4.32
C LEU A 134 -8.06 12.68 -3.15
N ASP A 135 -8.38 11.39 -3.11
CA ASP A 135 -9.26 10.84 -2.06
C ASP A 135 -8.42 10.16 -0.98
N PRO A 136 -8.30 10.75 0.22
CA PRO A 136 -7.58 10.11 1.34
C PRO A 136 -8.14 8.74 1.74
N ALA A 137 -9.44 8.49 1.47
CA ALA A 137 -10.06 7.19 1.77
C ALA A 137 -9.56 6.05 0.87
N GLN A 138 -8.83 6.36 -0.20
CA GLN A 138 -8.16 5.35 -1.03
C GLN A 138 -6.91 4.76 -0.38
N VAL A 139 -6.50 5.26 0.78
CA VAL A 139 -5.38 4.73 1.55
C VAL A 139 -5.90 3.77 2.61
N ASP A 140 -5.28 2.60 2.71
CA ASP A 140 -5.59 1.64 3.79
C ASP A 140 -4.98 2.10 5.11
N THR A 141 -5.82 2.48 6.04
CA THR A 141 -5.41 2.90 7.38
C THR A 141 -5.21 1.73 8.35
N SER A 142 -5.61 0.52 7.97
CA SER A 142 -5.42 -0.70 8.77
C SER A 142 -4.11 -1.43 8.45
N GLY A 143 -3.51 -1.17 7.29
CA GLY A 143 -2.36 -1.87 6.74
C GLY A 143 -2.66 -3.30 6.24
N PHE A 144 -3.92 -3.73 6.23
CA PHE A 144 -4.27 -5.07 5.75
C PHE A 144 -4.22 -5.17 4.22
N PHE A 145 -4.60 -4.10 3.53
CA PHE A 145 -4.50 -4.04 2.07
C PHE A 145 -3.04 -3.96 1.63
N ASP A 146 -2.21 -3.20 2.35
CA ASP A 146 -0.76 -3.12 2.11
C ASP A 146 -0.12 -4.52 2.24
N ASP A 147 -0.35 -5.22 3.35
CA ASP A 147 0.17 -6.56 3.55
C ASP A 147 -0.30 -7.55 2.48
N ALA A 148 -1.61 -7.55 2.19
CA ALA A 148 -2.19 -8.44 1.18
C ALA A 148 -1.61 -8.18 -0.21
N ALA A 149 -1.48 -6.91 -0.61
CA ALA A 149 -0.92 -6.53 -1.90
C ALA A 149 0.57 -6.88 -2.00
N HIS A 150 1.34 -6.64 -0.92
CA HIS A 150 2.74 -7.02 -0.86
C HIS A 150 2.94 -8.52 -1.05
N LEU A 151 2.19 -9.35 -0.31
CA LEU A 151 2.25 -10.80 -0.44
C LEU A 151 1.90 -11.27 -1.86
N LEU A 152 0.83 -10.73 -2.45
CA LEU A 152 0.41 -11.09 -3.80
C LEU A 152 1.45 -10.67 -4.85
N GLY A 153 1.99 -9.46 -4.76
CA GLY A 153 2.95 -8.94 -5.72
C GLY A 153 4.29 -9.68 -5.68
N GLN A 154 4.83 -9.94 -4.48
CA GLN A 154 6.09 -10.69 -4.34
C GLN A 154 5.99 -12.14 -4.80
N GLY A 155 4.85 -12.77 -4.60
CA GLY A 155 4.64 -14.17 -4.98
C GLY A 155 3.76 -14.34 -6.23
N TYR A 156 3.62 -13.32 -7.07
CA TYR A 156 2.63 -13.29 -8.16
C TYR A 156 2.66 -14.53 -9.05
N ALA A 157 3.83 -14.99 -9.47
CA ALA A 157 3.96 -16.17 -10.32
C ALA A 157 3.29 -17.43 -9.71
N LEU A 158 3.33 -17.56 -8.38
CA LEU A 158 2.69 -18.66 -7.65
C LEU A 158 1.20 -18.39 -7.38
N TYR A 159 0.82 -17.12 -7.22
CA TYR A 159 -0.51 -16.75 -6.76
C TYR A 159 -1.45 -16.26 -7.87
N ALA A 160 -0.96 -16.16 -9.10
CA ALA A 160 -1.74 -15.70 -10.25
C ALA A 160 -3.04 -16.50 -10.46
N GLU A 161 -2.97 -17.82 -10.34
CA GLU A 161 -4.15 -18.69 -10.45
C GLU A 161 -5.20 -18.43 -9.36
N LEU A 162 -4.76 -18.20 -8.10
CA LEU A 162 -5.65 -17.81 -7.01
C LEU A 162 -6.37 -16.49 -7.33
N ILE A 163 -5.61 -15.47 -7.75
CA ILE A 163 -6.15 -14.14 -8.10
C ILE A 163 -7.19 -14.27 -9.20
N GLU A 164 -6.86 -14.97 -10.30
CA GLU A 164 -7.77 -15.15 -11.44
C GLU A 164 -9.03 -15.94 -11.07
N ARG A 165 -8.91 -16.99 -10.25
CA ARG A 165 -10.07 -17.76 -9.77
C ARG A 165 -11.01 -16.91 -8.91
N VAL A 166 -10.45 -16.09 -8.01
CA VAL A 166 -11.24 -15.18 -7.16
C VAL A 166 -11.91 -14.10 -8.03
N ARG A 167 -11.16 -13.49 -8.95
CA ARG A 167 -11.67 -12.50 -9.90
C ARG A 167 -12.79 -13.07 -10.80
N PHE A 168 -12.59 -14.28 -11.35
CA PHE A 168 -13.60 -14.98 -12.12
C PHE A 168 -14.87 -15.24 -11.30
N ALA A 169 -14.73 -15.72 -10.07
CA ALA A 169 -15.84 -15.97 -9.17
C ALA A 169 -16.65 -14.70 -8.90
N TYR A 170 -15.98 -13.56 -8.63
CA TYR A 170 -16.68 -12.29 -8.48
C TYR A 170 -17.41 -11.85 -9.74
N ARG A 171 -16.80 -11.97 -10.92
CA ARG A 171 -17.45 -11.62 -12.22
C ARG A 171 -18.67 -12.50 -12.51
N LYS A 172 -18.65 -13.75 -12.07
CA LYS A 172 -19.76 -14.71 -12.26
C LYS A 172 -20.72 -14.75 -11.08
N SER A 173 -20.55 -13.87 -10.08
CA SER A 173 -21.37 -13.84 -8.85
C SER A 173 -21.36 -15.16 -8.07
N HIS A 174 -20.25 -15.91 -8.15
CA HIS A 174 -20.06 -17.09 -7.32
C HIS A 174 -19.68 -16.66 -5.91
N SER A 175 -20.15 -17.38 -4.89
CA SER A 175 -19.88 -17.10 -3.49
C SER A 175 -18.57 -17.71 -2.96
N GLY A 176 -17.89 -18.54 -3.74
CA GLY A 176 -16.70 -19.22 -3.26
C GLY A 176 -15.79 -19.74 -4.36
N VAL A 177 -14.59 -20.14 -3.94
CA VAL A 177 -13.53 -20.69 -4.79
C VAL A 177 -12.95 -21.93 -4.12
N ASN A 178 -12.69 -22.98 -4.92
CA ASN A 178 -11.94 -24.16 -4.51
C ASN A 178 -10.59 -24.16 -5.22
N LEU A 179 -9.50 -24.36 -4.47
CA LEU A 179 -8.15 -24.49 -5.00
C LEU A 179 -7.66 -25.91 -4.77
N GLU A 180 -7.36 -26.62 -5.84
CA GLU A 180 -6.80 -27.96 -5.81
C GLU A 180 -5.28 -27.87 -5.77
N LEU A 181 -4.67 -28.26 -4.65
CA LEU A 181 -3.23 -28.16 -4.41
C LEU A 181 -2.51 -29.51 -4.57
N ALA A 182 -3.24 -30.56 -4.95
CA ALA A 182 -2.70 -31.92 -5.01
C ALA A 182 -1.56 -32.08 -6.04
N ASN A 183 -1.64 -31.33 -7.16
CA ASN A 183 -0.68 -31.40 -8.26
C ASN A 183 0.52 -30.45 -8.10
N LEU A 184 0.55 -29.68 -7.02
CA LEU A 184 1.64 -28.74 -6.73
C LEU A 184 2.72 -29.39 -5.86
N SER A 185 3.93 -28.82 -5.91
CA SER A 185 4.97 -29.19 -4.96
C SER A 185 4.47 -28.94 -3.52
N GLN A 186 4.99 -29.69 -2.56
CA GLN A 186 4.62 -29.51 -1.15
C GLN A 186 4.89 -28.07 -0.68
N LYS A 187 5.99 -27.48 -1.13
CA LYS A 187 6.37 -26.09 -0.81
C LYS A 187 5.33 -25.09 -1.35
N ASP A 188 4.95 -25.23 -2.60
CA ASP A 188 4.00 -24.31 -3.26
C ASP A 188 2.59 -24.46 -2.68
N ALA A 189 2.15 -25.72 -2.47
CA ALA A 189 0.87 -26.00 -1.81
C ALA A 189 0.82 -25.39 -0.40
N GLN A 190 1.90 -25.47 0.37
CA GLN A 190 2.01 -24.87 1.69
C GLN A 190 2.00 -23.34 1.61
N ALA A 191 2.70 -22.73 0.65
CA ALA A 191 2.74 -21.28 0.45
C ALA A 191 1.35 -20.73 0.11
N ILE A 192 0.63 -21.33 -0.85
CA ILE A 192 -0.73 -20.93 -1.22
C ILE A 192 -1.69 -21.09 -0.04
N ASN A 193 -1.61 -22.21 0.68
CA ASN A 193 -2.45 -22.45 1.84
C ASN A 193 -2.19 -21.42 2.96
N THR A 194 -0.92 -21.06 3.19
CA THR A 194 -0.53 -20.04 4.17
C THR A 194 -1.05 -18.67 3.76
N LEU A 195 -0.89 -18.28 2.48
CA LEU A 195 -1.44 -17.02 1.96
C LEU A 195 -2.96 -16.96 2.14
N CYS A 196 -3.70 -18.02 1.75
CA CYS A 196 -5.16 -18.05 1.91
C CYS A 196 -5.59 -17.87 3.37
N ARG A 197 -4.84 -18.46 4.31
CA ARG A 197 -5.08 -18.31 5.75
C ARG A 197 -4.78 -16.89 6.23
N GLN A 198 -3.70 -16.25 5.73
CA GLN A 198 -3.38 -14.85 6.04
C GLN A 198 -4.44 -13.90 5.49
N LEU A 199 -4.83 -14.05 4.22
CA LEU A 199 -5.91 -13.27 3.63
C LEU A 199 -7.23 -13.44 4.38
N TYR A 200 -7.56 -14.66 4.84
CA TYR A 200 -8.70 -14.90 5.72
C TYR A 200 -8.54 -14.17 7.06
N SER A 201 -7.36 -14.20 7.68
CA SER A 201 -7.11 -13.48 8.94
C SER A 201 -7.23 -11.96 8.80
N HIS A 202 -7.01 -11.43 7.60
CA HIS A 202 -7.19 -10.02 7.23
C HIS A 202 -8.58 -9.73 6.66
N THR A 203 -9.53 -10.66 6.82
CA THR A 203 -10.92 -10.54 6.39
C THR A 203 -11.18 -10.42 4.88
N PHE A 204 -10.21 -10.75 4.03
CA PHE A 204 -10.40 -10.81 2.58
C PHE A 204 -11.30 -11.96 2.14
N PHE A 205 -11.41 -12.99 2.94
CA PHE A 205 -12.36 -14.09 2.76
C PHE A 205 -13.30 -14.21 3.94
N ALA A 206 -14.58 -14.53 3.68
CA ALA A 206 -15.60 -14.74 4.72
C ALA A 206 -15.40 -16.07 5.45
N ARG A 207 -14.88 -17.07 4.74
CA ARG A 207 -14.52 -18.38 5.32
C ARG A 207 -13.29 -18.95 4.59
N TYR A 208 -12.51 -19.70 5.35
CA TYR A 208 -11.39 -20.48 4.87
C TYR A 208 -11.46 -21.87 5.50
N GLN A 209 -11.31 -22.91 4.68
CA GLN A 209 -11.23 -24.30 5.12
C GLN A 209 -10.21 -25.04 4.28
N TYR A 210 -9.28 -25.72 4.92
CA TYR A 210 -8.33 -26.61 4.27
C TYR A 210 -8.69 -28.07 4.51
N GLN A 211 -9.01 -28.81 3.46
CA GLN A 211 -9.25 -30.24 3.48
C GLN A 211 -7.93 -30.95 3.23
N LYS A 212 -7.27 -31.37 4.30
CA LYS A 212 -5.91 -31.94 4.27
C LYS A 212 -5.81 -33.24 3.44
N PRO A 213 -6.77 -34.21 3.52
CA PRO A 213 -6.67 -35.45 2.74
C PRO A 213 -6.71 -35.19 1.24
N GLU A 214 -7.61 -34.33 0.76
CA GLU A 214 -7.78 -33.99 -0.65
C GLU A 214 -6.85 -32.88 -1.14
N LYS A 215 -6.13 -32.22 -0.21
CA LYS A 215 -5.32 -31.02 -0.47
C LYS A 215 -6.12 -29.92 -1.18
N ILE A 216 -7.34 -29.65 -0.72
CA ILE A 216 -8.22 -28.62 -1.29
C ILE A 216 -8.39 -27.49 -0.28
N VAL A 217 -8.15 -26.23 -0.73
CA VAL A 217 -8.54 -25.02 0.00
C VAL A 217 -9.90 -24.57 -0.50
N ARG A 218 -10.86 -24.42 0.40
CA ARG A 218 -12.19 -23.85 0.13
C ARG A 218 -12.29 -22.46 0.72
N LEU A 219 -12.61 -21.48 -0.12
CA LEU A 219 -12.77 -20.08 0.25
C LEU A 219 -14.20 -19.64 0.01
N THR A 220 -14.80 -18.95 0.98
CA THR A 220 -16.03 -18.18 0.77
C THR A 220 -15.63 -16.72 0.61
N LEU A 221 -16.10 -16.09 -0.47
CA LEU A 221 -15.73 -14.73 -0.82
C LEU A 221 -16.49 -13.71 0.03
N GLN A 222 -15.86 -12.57 0.29
CA GLN A 222 -16.49 -11.40 0.91
C GLN A 222 -17.37 -10.67 -0.10
N THR A 223 -18.41 -10.00 0.37
CA THR A 223 -19.29 -9.19 -0.47
C THR A 223 -18.92 -7.70 -0.46
N ALA A 224 -18.01 -7.28 0.40
CA ALA A 224 -17.61 -5.90 0.56
C ALA A 224 -17.01 -5.33 -0.76
N PRO A 225 -17.46 -4.15 -1.23
CA PRO A 225 -17.03 -3.58 -2.51
C PRO A 225 -15.52 -3.36 -2.62
N ASN A 226 -14.88 -2.88 -1.56
CA ASN A 226 -13.44 -2.66 -1.51
C ASN A 226 -12.63 -3.96 -1.67
N ILE A 227 -13.08 -5.08 -1.09
CA ILE A 227 -12.45 -6.40 -1.26
C ILE A 227 -12.60 -6.89 -2.70
N ARG A 228 -13.78 -6.70 -3.29
CA ARG A 228 -14.03 -7.06 -4.70
C ARG A 228 -13.13 -6.24 -5.63
N GLN A 229 -13.05 -4.92 -5.43
CA GLN A 229 -12.18 -4.02 -6.19
C GLN A 229 -10.71 -4.40 -6.03
N PHE A 230 -10.28 -4.77 -4.82
CA PHE A 230 -8.92 -5.24 -4.57
C PHE A 230 -8.55 -6.42 -5.46
N PHE A 231 -9.37 -7.46 -5.49
CA PHE A 231 -9.10 -8.63 -6.36
C PHE A 231 -9.36 -8.37 -7.85
N ASP A 232 -10.14 -7.37 -8.22
CA ASP A 232 -10.38 -7.02 -9.65
C ASP A 232 -9.26 -6.18 -10.27
N GLY A 233 -8.16 -5.98 -9.55
CA GLY A 233 -6.94 -5.32 -10.04
C GLY A 233 -6.33 -4.36 -9.04
N GLY A 234 -7.10 -3.86 -8.06
CA GLY A 234 -6.64 -2.88 -7.09
C GLY A 234 -5.42 -3.34 -6.28
N TRP A 235 -5.24 -4.66 -6.07
CA TRP A 235 -4.06 -5.20 -5.40
C TRP A 235 -2.75 -4.77 -6.08
N LEU A 236 -2.75 -4.65 -7.41
CA LEU A 236 -1.58 -4.24 -8.18
C LEU A 236 -1.26 -2.76 -7.97
N GLU A 237 -2.29 -1.90 -7.91
CA GLU A 237 -2.11 -0.48 -7.61
C GLU A 237 -1.51 -0.29 -6.20
N TRP A 238 -2.00 -1.05 -5.21
CA TRP A 238 -1.45 -1.07 -3.85
C TRP A 238 0.02 -1.51 -3.84
N TYR A 239 0.35 -2.59 -4.54
CA TYR A 239 1.71 -3.11 -4.61
C TYR A 239 2.67 -2.11 -5.27
N VAL A 240 2.29 -1.58 -6.43
CA VAL A 240 3.10 -0.59 -7.17
C VAL A 240 3.29 0.69 -6.35
N PHE A 241 2.25 1.12 -5.64
CA PHE A 241 2.33 2.29 -4.77
C PHE A 241 3.37 2.09 -3.65
N MET A 242 3.36 0.94 -2.97
CA MET A 242 4.35 0.63 -1.94
C MET A 242 5.77 0.54 -2.49
N GLU A 243 5.97 -0.09 -3.66
CA GLU A 243 7.29 -0.15 -4.30
C GLU A 243 7.80 1.24 -4.69
N LEU A 244 6.91 2.14 -5.11
CA LEU A 244 7.25 3.53 -5.42
C LEU A 244 7.62 4.33 -4.16
N VAL A 245 6.87 4.18 -3.07
CA VAL A 245 7.20 4.79 -1.77
C VAL A 245 8.57 4.30 -1.28
N LYS A 246 8.81 2.99 -1.31
CA LYS A 246 10.06 2.37 -0.94
C LYS A 246 11.25 2.87 -1.80
N HIS A 247 11.03 3.04 -3.10
CA HIS A 247 12.04 3.59 -4.01
C HIS A 247 12.47 5.00 -3.57
N HIS A 248 11.53 5.91 -3.31
CA HIS A 248 11.85 7.27 -2.87
C HIS A 248 12.51 7.31 -1.49
N GLN A 249 12.07 6.46 -0.56
CA GLN A 249 12.69 6.34 0.76
C GLN A 249 14.15 5.87 0.67
N GLN A 250 14.44 4.86 -0.14
CA GLN A 250 15.81 4.36 -0.35
C GLN A 250 16.75 5.42 -0.93
N ARG A 251 16.20 6.40 -1.65
CA ARG A 251 16.95 7.53 -2.20
C ARG A 251 17.07 8.70 -1.22
N GLY A 252 16.34 8.66 -0.11
CA GLY A 252 16.31 9.77 0.85
C GLY A 252 15.73 11.07 0.27
N GLU A 253 14.93 10.99 -0.80
CA GLU A 253 14.37 12.16 -1.47
C GLU A 253 12.96 12.48 -0.93
N ALA A 254 12.66 13.78 -0.84
CA ALA A 254 11.32 14.23 -0.52
C ALA A 254 10.41 14.04 -1.74
N PHE A 255 9.18 13.56 -1.51
CA PHE A 255 8.21 13.30 -2.57
C PHE A 255 6.78 13.50 -2.09
N SER A 256 5.87 13.61 -3.04
CA SER A 256 4.42 13.57 -2.86
C SER A 256 3.88 12.43 -3.71
N CYS A 257 2.93 11.66 -3.22
CA CYS A 257 2.37 10.56 -4.01
C CYS A 257 0.89 10.35 -3.70
N ALA A 258 0.19 9.73 -4.64
CA ALA A 258 -1.21 9.37 -4.49
C ALA A 258 -1.53 8.11 -5.33
N ARG A 259 -2.56 7.40 -4.92
CA ARG A 259 -3.19 6.31 -5.65
C ARG A 259 -4.58 6.75 -6.11
N SER A 260 -5.05 6.24 -7.25
CA SER A 260 -6.35 6.56 -7.84
C SER A 260 -6.62 8.08 -7.94
N ALA A 261 -5.58 8.82 -8.37
CA ALA A 261 -5.66 10.27 -8.49
C ALA A 261 -6.53 10.67 -9.70
N LYS A 262 -7.63 11.38 -9.46
CA LYS A 262 -8.48 11.88 -10.53
C LYS A 262 -7.98 13.23 -11.01
N VAL A 263 -7.70 13.34 -12.30
CA VAL A 263 -7.26 14.57 -12.97
C VAL A 263 -8.31 15.02 -13.97
N VAL A 264 -8.69 16.29 -13.89
CA VAL A 264 -9.70 16.91 -14.75
C VAL A 264 -9.02 18.01 -15.56
N PHE A 265 -9.01 17.85 -16.86
CA PHE A 265 -8.44 18.84 -17.78
C PHE A 265 -9.43 19.97 -18.10
N ALA A 266 -8.93 21.07 -18.63
CA ALA A 266 -9.73 22.25 -18.93
C ALA A 266 -10.95 22.03 -19.87
N ASN A 267 -10.92 20.95 -20.66
CA ASN A 267 -12.04 20.51 -21.50
C ASN A 267 -13.01 19.55 -20.79
N GLU A 268 -12.94 19.46 -19.45
CA GLU A 268 -13.74 18.58 -18.58
C GLU A 268 -13.47 17.07 -18.76
N ASP A 269 -12.45 16.68 -19.53
CA ASP A 269 -12.05 15.27 -19.60
C ASP A 269 -11.50 14.81 -18.25
N LEU A 270 -12.16 13.83 -17.67
CA LEU A 270 -11.74 13.17 -16.43
C LEU A 270 -10.89 11.93 -16.75
N HIS A 271 -9.72 11.88 -16.15
CA HIS A 271 -8.87 10.68 -16.15
C HIS A 271 -8.54 10.28 -14.72
N GLU A 272 -8.32 8.99 -14.49
CA GLU A 272 -7.77 8.45 -13.26
C GLU A 272 -6.36 7.98 -13.54
N LEU A 273 -5.42 8.36 -12.67
CA LEU A 273 -4.05 7.86 -12.65
C LEU A 273 -3.97 6.83 -11.53
N ASP A 274 -3.64 5.59 -11.87
CA ASP A 274 -3.66 4.50 -10.91
C ASP A 274 -2.67 4.76 -9.76
N VAL A 275 -1.42 5.13 -10.09
CA VAL A 275 -0.40 5.55 -9.13
C VAL A 275 0.38 6.74 -9.68
N VAL A 276 0.59 7.76 -8.86
CA VAL A 276 1.38 8.93 -9.23
C VAL A 276 2.28 9.38 -8.08
N SER A 277 3.51 9.76 -8.39
CA SER A 277 4.41 10.43 -7.45
C SER A 277 5.10 11.63 -8.07
N LEU A 278 5.45 12.58 -7.24
CA LEU A 278 6.21 13.78 -7.58
C LEU A 278 7.44 13.88 -6.69
N PRO A 279 8.61 13.43 -7.15
CA PRO A 279 9.87 13.71 -6.47
C PRO A 279 10.16 15.21 -6.45
N GLN A 280 10.77 15.69 -5.39
CA GLN A 280 11.05 17.13 -5.25
C GLN A 280 11.95 17.64 -6.39
N GLY A 281 11.51 18.72 -7.04
CA GLY A 281 12.26 19.36 -8.13
C GLY A 281 12.23 18.61 -9.45
N GLN A 282 11.46 17.54 -9.57
CA GLN A 282 11.39 16.72 -10.78
C GLN A 282 9.98 16.73 -11.40
N ALA A 283 9.82 16.08 -12.56
CA ALA A 283 8.51 15.79 -13.13
C ALA A 283 7.88 14.56 -12.45
N PRO A 284 6.55 14.45 -12.43
CA PRO A 284 5.87 13.28 -11.88
C PRO A 284 6.24 11.98 -12.57
N ILE A 285 6.12 10.89 -11.83
CA ILE A 285 6.11 9.53 -12.31
C ILE A 285 4.66 9.06 -12.25
N CYS A 286 4.09 8.67 -13.38
CA CYS A 286 2.74 8.12 -13.48
C CYS A 286 2.83 6.64 -13.87
N ILE A 287 2.16 5.77 -13.11
CA ILE A 287 2.16 4.33 -13.36
C ILE A 287 0.71 3.85 -13.46
N GLU A 288 0.36 3.34 -14.63
CA GLU A 288 -0.90 2.63 -14.89
C GLU A 288 -0.72 1.15 -14.59
N CYS A 289 -1.60 0.58 -13.80
CA CYS A 289 -1.53 -0.80 -13.29
C CYS A 289 -2.53 -1.70 -14.01
N LYS A 290 -2.07 -2.78 -14.64
CA LYS A 290 -2.92 -3.67 -15.42
C LYS A 290 -2.69 -5.14 -15.05
N SER A 291 -3.76 -5.80 -14.60
CA SER A 291 -3.80 -7.23 -14.30
C SER A 291 -4.64 -8.02 -15.33
N GLY A 292 -4.68 -7.56 -16.59
CA GLY A 292 -5.46 -8.15 -17.65
C GLY A 292 -5.28 -7.40 -18.97
N GLU A 293 -6.24 -7.51 -19.90
CA GLU A 293 -6.16 -6.90 -21.22
C GLU A 293 -6.11 -5.37 -21.14
N PHE A 294 -5.10 -4.75 -21.71
CA PHE A 294 -4.85 -3.30 -21.69
C PHE A 294 -4.56 -2.70 -23.09
N ARG A 295 -4.37 -3.52 -24.11
CA ARG A 295 -3.93 -3.05 -25.44
C ARG A 295 -4.90 -2.04 -26.04
N ARG A 296 -6.18 -2.14 -25.72
CA ARG A 296 -7.22 -1.19 -26.14
C ARG A 296 -7.06 0.20 -25.55
N ASP A 297 -6.35 0.31 -24.45
CA ASP A 297 -6.15 1.56 -23.71
C ASP A 297 -4.85 2.29 -24.07
N ILE A 298 -3.98 1.69 -24.89
CA ILE A 298 -2.65 2.25 -25.23
C ILE A 298 -2.79 3.66 -25.81
N ASP A 299 -3.73 3.86 -26.74
CA ASP A 299 -3.95 5.21 -27.33
C ASP A 299 -4.43 6.24 -26.29
N LYS A 300 -5.21 5.82 -25.31
CA LYS A 300 -5.61 6.66 -24.18
C LYS A 300 -4.37 7.08 -23.38
N TYR A 301 -3.48 6.14 -23.07
CA TYR A 301 -2.25 6.42 -22.31
C TYR A 301 -1.27 7.31 -23.06
N LEU A 302 -1.12 7.11 -24.36
CA LEU A 302 -0.31 7.97 -25.23
C LEU A 302 -0.82 9.42 -25.23
N ARG A 303 -2.15 9.61 -25.33
CA ARG A 303 -2.75 10.95 -25.25
C ARG A 303 -2.55 11.55 -23.87
N LEU A 304 -2.79 10.79 -22.81
CA LEU A 304 -2.67 11.24 -21.43
C LEU A 304 -1.23 11.66 -21.11
N ARG A 305 -0.23 10.85 -21.46
CA ARG A 305 1.19 11.20 -21.31
C ARG A 305 1.54 12.53 -21.99
N LYS A 306 1.11 12.70 -23.25
CA LYS A 306 1.34 13.93 -24.01
C LYS A 306 0.69 15.15 -23.36
N ARG A 307 -0.57 15.01 -22.88
CA ARG A 307 -1.29 16.08 -22.19
C ARG A 307 -0.65 16.48 -20.87
N LEU A 308 -0.08 15.53 -20.16
CA LEU A 308 0.69 15.75 -18.92
C LEU A 308 2.09 16.32 -19.19
N GLY A 309 2.57 16.29 -20.44
CA GLY A 309 3.92 16.75 -20.80
C GLY A 309 5.02 15.87 -20.23
N LEU A 310 4.73 14.57 -20.00
CA LEU A 310 5.68 13.65 -19.40
C LEU A 310 6.56 12.96 -20.45
N GLU A 311 7.82 12.76 -20.10
CA GLU A 311 8.71 11.90 -20.86
C GLU A 311 8.21 10.44 -20.82
N ARG A 312 8.61 9.68 -21.84
CA ARG A 312 8.25 8.27 -21.97
C ARG A 312 8.65 7.46 -20.73
N SER A 313 9.84 7.70 -20.19
CA SER A 313 10.37 6.99 -19.02
C SER A 313 9.55 7.21 -17.74
N ARG A 314 8.82 8.33 -17.67
CA ARG A 314 8.02 8.72 -16.50
C ARG A 314 6.53 8.39 -16.62
N PHE A 315 6.09 7.88 -17.77
CA PHE A 315 4.74 7.34 -17.94
C PHE A 315 4.83 5.83 -18.20
N ILE A 316 4.55 5.06 -17.18
CA ILE A 316 4.82 3.62 -17.10
C ILE A 316 3.49 2.87 -17.15
N VAL A 317 3.44 1.78 -17.88
CA VAL A 317 2.36 0.79 -17.82
C VAL A 317 2.93 -0.46 -17.16
N CYS A 318 2.56 -0.71 -15.90
CA CYS A 318 2.92 -1.90 -15.16
C CYS A 318 1.85 -2.97 -15.38
N ALA A 319 2.17 -4.00 -16.17
CA ALA A 319 1.25 -5.09 -16.47
C ALA A 319 1.78 -6.41 -15.90
N ALA A 320 1.02 -7.00 -14.96
CA ALA A 320 1.46 -8.14 -14.16
C ALA A 320 1.77 -9.40 -15.01
N ASP A 321 1.05 -9.57 -16.12
CA ASP A 321 1.13 -10.78 -16.96
C ASP A 321 2.15 -10.67 -18.13
N LEU A 322 2.90 -9.57 -18.22
CA LEU A 322 3.92 -9.42 -19.28
C LEU A 322 5.20 -10.18 -18.94
N SER A 323 5.79 -10.85 -19.95
CA SER A 323 7.19 -11.25 -19.87
C SER A 323 8.11 -10.07 -20.09
N ASP A 324 9.40 -10.22 -19.75
CA ASP A 324 10.40 -9.17 -19.98
C ASP A 324 10.54 -8.86 -21.48
N GLU A 325 10.51 -9.87 -22.36
CA GLU A 325 10.58 -9.67 -23.80
C GLU A 325 9.34 -8.91 -24.33
N GLN A 326 8.16 -9.23 -23.80
CA GLN A 326 6.93 -8.54 -24.19
C GLN A 326 6.95 -7.07 -23.71
N ALA A 327 7.38 -6.82 -22.49
CA ALA A 327 7.51 -5.46 -21.95
C ALA A 327 8.53 -4.63 -22.76
N ALA A 328 9.68 -5.20 -23.09
CA ALA A 328 10.70 -4.57 -23.94
C ALA A 328 10.16 -4.30 -25.35
N GLY A 329 9.49 -5.29 -25.97
CA GLY A 329 8.91 -5.14 -27.31
C GLY A 329 7.84 -4.06 -27.38
N LEU A 330 6.93 -4.02 -26.42
CA LEU A 330 5.90 -2.97 -26.33
C LEU A 330 6.54 -1.59 -26.08
N SER A 331 7.56 -1.53 -25.22
CA SER A 331 8.29 -0.31 -24.99
C SER A 331 9.04 0.18 -26.24
N ALA A 332 9.53 -0.70 -27.08
CA ALA A 332 10.17 -0.31 -28.34
C ALA A 332 9.13 0.16 -29.39
N MET A 333 7.93 -0.38 -29.36
CA MET A 333 6.88 -0.09 -30.32
C MET A 333 6.11 1.19 -30.01
N TYR A 334 5.91 1.50 -28.74
CA TYR A 334 5.11 2.64 -28.29
C TYR A 334 5.94 3.70 -27.58
N GLU A 335 5.45 4.93 -27.59
CA GLU A 335 6.00 6.07 -26.85
C GLU A 335 5.62 6.02 -25.34
N LEU A 336 5.64 4.81 -24.76
CA LEU A 336 5.35 4.50 -23.36
C LEU A 336 6.41 3.54 -22.82
N THR A 337 6.56 3.47 -21.52
CA THR A 337 7.38 2.43 -20.89
C THR A 337 6.49 1.34 -20.35
N PHE A 338 6.73 0.10 -20.74
CA PHE A 338 6.06 -1.07 -20.22
C PHE A 338 6.99 -1.85 -19.30
N VAL A 339 6.49 -2.24 -18.16
CA VAL A 339 7.19 -3.06 -17.17
C VAL A 339 6.27 -4.15 -16.64
N ASN A 340 6.86 -5.19 -16.08
CA ASN A 340 6.17 -6.16 -15.25
C ASN A 340 6.57 -5.97 -13.77
N LEU A 341 6.10 -6.84 -12.86
CA LEU A 341 6.39 -6.74 -11.43
C LEU A 341 7.89 -6.91 -11.11
N GLN A 342 8.63 -7.65 -11.94
CA GLN A 342 10.05 -7.94 -11.71
C GLN A 342 10.94 -6.81 -12.22
N SER A 343 10.59 -6.21 -13.35
CA SER A 343 11.36 -5.13 -13.99
C SER A 343 10.99 -3.72 -13.48
N LEU A 344 9.89 -3.56 -12.73
CA LEU A 344 9.45 -2.26 -12.21
C LEU A 344 10.55 -1.56 -11.41
N ASN A 345 11.12 -2.21 -10.40
CA ASN A 345 12.11 -1.59 -9.54
C ASN A 345 13.41 -1.24 -10.29
N ALA A 346 13.84 -2.09 -11.22
CA ALA A 346 14.99 -1.79 -12.07
C ALA A 346 14.74 -0.55 -12.94
N HIS A 347 13.53 -0.40 -13.49
CA HIS A 347 13.16 0.79 -14.25
C HIS A 347 13.11 2.05 -13.36
N LEU A 348 12.48 1.99 -12.18
CA LEU A 348 12.44 3.13 -11.25
C LEU A 348 13.84 3.65 -10.90
N GLN A 349 14.80 2.76 -10.72
CA GLN A 349 16.20 3.14 -10.48
C GLN A 349 16.86 3.92 -11.64
N THR A 350 16.35 3.82 -12.86
CA THR A 350 16.84 4.60 -14.00
C THR A 350 16.31 6.03 -14.05
N LEU A 351 15.32 6.38 -13.21
CA LEU A 351 14.66 7.69 -13.19
C LEU A 351 15.37 8.70 -12.27
N ALA A 352 16.62 8.50 -12.01
CA ALA A 352 17.46 9.33 -11.15
C ALA A 352 17.64 10.75 -11.68
#